data_a9ca6a12fbab794eb9fee179853ab77f
#
_entry.id   a9ca6a12fbab794eb9fee179853ab77f
#
_cell.length_a   1.000
_cell.length_b   1.000
_cell.length_c   1.000
_cell.angle_alpha   90.00
_cell.angle_beta   90.00
_cell.angle_gamma   90.00
#
_symmetry.space_group_name_H-M   'P 1'
#
loop_
_entity.id
_entity.type
_entity.pdbx_description
1 polymer ?
#
loop_
_entity_poly.entity_id
_entity_poly.type
_entity_poly.pdbx_seq_one_letter_code
_entity_poly.pdbx_strand_id
1 'polypeptide(L)'
;MSLQTRVKYINRYREIAMQFSKSGLGFIIEEIGLDRVLSLPKRILLRQQNDEYLEKTYAERIRIFIEEMGTTFIKLGQIASTRGDLLPPDLINELEKLQSHVSPFPASDARALIEESLESDIDDIFMIFDDVPVGSASI
;
A
#
# COMPACT_ATOMS: atom_id res chain seq x y z
N MET A 1 -19.63 6.12 -18.67
CA MET A 1 -18.72 5.20 -17.96
C MET A 1 -19.27 3.80 -18.13
N SER A 2 -18.52 2.89 -18.78
CA SER A 2 -19.01 1.55 -19.13
C SER A 2 -19.21 0.69 -17.86
N LEU A 3 -20.12 -0.30 -17.92
CA LEU A 3 -20.36 -1.25 -16.82
C LEU A 3 -19.06 -1.97 -16.39
N GLN A 4 -18.19 -2.30 -17.35
CA GLN A 4 -16.88 -2.91 -17.10
C GLN A 4 -15.96 -2.02 -16.25
N THR A 5 -15.97 -0.72 -16.49
CA THR A 5 -15.18 0.25 -15.72
C THR A 5 -15.68 0.34 -14.27
N ARG A 6 -16.99 0.33 -14.05
CA ARG A 6 -17.59 0.34 -12.69
C ARG A 6 -17.23 -0.92 -11.90
N VAL A 7 -17.30 -2.10 -12.52
CA VAL A 7 -16.94 -3.37 -11.87
C VAL A 7 -15.47 -3.39 -11.48
N LYS A 8 -14.57 -2.88 -12.33
CA LYS A 8 -13.14 -2.78 -12.03
C LYS A 8 -12.86 -1.90 -10.81
N TYR A 9 -13.53 -0.76 -10.68
CA TYR A 9 -13.37 0.12 -9.52
C TYR A 9 -13.92 -0.52 -8.23
N ILE A 10 -15.10 -1.14 -8.28
CA ILE A 10 -15.68 -1.82 -7.11
C ILE A 10 -14.76 -2.94 -6.61
N ASN A 11 -14.21 -3.74 -7.52
CA ASN A 11 -13.26 -4.79 -7.15
C ASN A 11 -12.00 -4.22 -6.48
N ARG A 12 -11.46 -3.12 -7.01
CA ARG A 12 -10.30 -2.45 -6.40
C ARG A 12 -10.60 -1.91 -5.01
N TYR A 13 -11.76 -1.30 -4.79
CA TYR A 13 -12.17 -0.87 -3.44
C TYR A 13 -12.34 -2.04 -2.48
N ARG A 14 -12.86 -3.17 -2.94
CA ARG A 14 -12.96 -4.39 -2.12
C ARG A 14 -11.59 -4.94 -1.75
N GLU A 15 -10.63 -4.97 -2.65
CA GLU A 15 -9.24 -5.36 -2.38
C GLU A 15 -8.62 -4.47 -1.30
N ILE A 16 -8.74 -3.15 -1.45
CA ILE A 16 -8.25 -2.17 -0.47
C ILE A 16 -8.88 -2.41 0.90
N ALA A 17 -10.22 -2.57 0.95
CA ALA A 17 -10.93 -2.80 2.19
C ALA A 17 -10.55 -4.15 2.85
N MET A 18 -10.32 -5.19 2.06
CA MET A 18 -9.85 -6.48 2.57
C MET A 18 -8.43 -6.38 3.13
N GLN A 19 -7.53 -5.68 2.45
CA GLN A 19 -6.15 -5.47 2.93
C GLN A 19 -6.16 -4.67 4.23
N PHE A 20 -6.98 -3.62 4.31
CA PHE A 20 -7.16 -2.82 5.50
C PHE A 20 -7.70 -3.66 6.69
N SER A 21 -8.61 -4.59 6.42
CA SER A 21 -9.08 -5.54 7.43
C SER A 21 -7.99 -6.49 7.92
N LYS A 22 -7.15 -7.00 7.01
CA LYS A 22 -6.02 -7.89 7.37
C LYS A 22 -5.02 -7.20 8.29
N SER A 23 -4.81 -5.89 8.11
CA SER A 23 -3.96 -5.07 8.98
C SER A 23 -4.58 -4.78 10.36
N GLY A 24 -5.71 -5.42 10.69
CA GLY A 24 -6.41 -5.23 11.96
C GLY A 24 -7.14 -3.90 12.09
N LEU A 25 -7.38 -3.21 10.97
CA LEU A 25 -8.07 -1.92 10.89
C LEU A 25 -9.52 -2.04 10.41
N GLY A 26 -10.03 -3.28 10.27
CA GLY A 26 -11.36 -3.57 9.72
C GLY A 26 -12.53 -2.91 10.45
N PHE A 27 -12.37 -2.65 11.76
CA PHE A 27 -13.38 -1.94 12.55
C PHE A 27 -13.66 -0.52 12.04
N ILE A 28 -12.66 0.16 11.46
CA ILE A 28 -12.83 1.50 10.88
C ILE A 28 -13.76 1.44 9.67
N ILE A 29 -13.64 0.39 8.83
CA ILE A 29 -14.50 0.19 7.67
C ILE A 29 -15.96 0.05 8.10
N GLU A 30 -16.20 -0.65 9.21
CA GLU A 30 -17.53 -0.80 9.78
C GLU A 30 -18.04 0.52 10.37
N GLU A 31 -17.19 1.24 11.11
CA GLU A 31 -17.54 2.51 11.74
C GLU A 31 -17.94 3.59 10.73
N ILE A 32 -17.23 3.69 9.61
CA ILE A 32 -17.57 4.63 8.52
C ILE A 32 -18.64 4.11 7.55
N GLY A 33 -19.16 2.89 7.77
CA GLY A 33 -20.26 2.30 7.00
C GLY A 33 -19.90 1.85 5.59
N LEU A 34 -18.61 1.74 5.25
CA LEU A 34 -18.15 1.27 3.94
C LEU A 34 -18.41 -0.22 3.70
N ASP A 35 -18.56 -1.02 4.75
CA ASP A 35 -18.96 -2.43 4.69
C ASP A 35 -20.26 -2.63 3.91
N ARG A 36 -21.23 -1.75 4.14
CA ARG A 36 -22.54 -1.77 3.45
C ARG A 36 -22.41 -1.39 1.98
N VAL A 37 -21.65 -0.33 1.67
CA VAL A 37 -21.46 0.18 0.31
C VAL A 37 -20.72 -0.84 -0.55
N LEU A 38 -19.73 -1.53 0.01
CA LEU A 38 -18.91 -2.51 -0.69
C LEU A 38 -19.47 -3.94 -0.63
N SER A 39 -20.63 -4.13 0.03
CA SER A 39 -21.24 -5.44 0.25
C SER A 39 -20.26 -6.46 0.86
N LEU A 40 -19.47 -6.02 1.83
CA LEU A 40 -18.49 -6.86 2.50
C LEU A 40 -19.14 -7.60 3.68
N PRO A 41 -18.98 -8.93 3.77
CA PRO A 41 -19.48 -9.67 4.92
C PRO A 41 -18.73 -9.26 6.20
N LYS A 42 -19.44 -8.87 7.25
CA LYS A 42 -18.86 -8.51 8.56
C LYS A 42 -17.89 -9.56 9.11
N ARG A 43 -18.15 -10.84 8.84
CA ARG A 43 -17.26 -11.93 9.23
C ARG A 43 -15.86 -11.86 8.61
N ILE A 44 -15.73 -11.30 7.40
CA ILE A 44 -14.43 -11.13 6.73
C ILE A 44 -13.67 -9.97 7.36
N LEU A 45 -14.35 -8.87 7.68
CA LEU A 45 -13.74 -7.69 8.28
C LEU A 45 -13.17 -7.94 9.68
N LEU A 46 -13.82 -8.79 10.47
CA LEU A 46 -13.46 -9.05 11.87
C LEU A 46 -12.57 -10.30 12.05
N ARG A 47 -12.56 -11.23 11.10
CA ARG A 47 -11.95 -12.56 11.26
C ARG A 47 -10.57 -12.73 10.61
N GLN A 48 -10.15 -11.80 9.74
CA GLN A 48 -8.86 -11.84 9.04
C GLN A 48 -7.80 -10.96 9.71
N GLN A 49 -7.80 -10.90 11.03
CA GLN A 49 -6.67 -10.30 11.73
C GLN A 49 -5.51 -11.28 11.64
N ASN A 50 -4.43 -10.87 11.03
CA ASN A 50 -3.18 -11.61 11.06
C ASN A 50 -2.59 -11.46 12.47
N ASP A 51 -2.28 -12.55 13.16
CA ASP A 51 -1.72 -12.52 14.52
C ASP A 51 -0.48 -11.63 14.63
N GLU A 52 0.27 -11.50 13.52
CA GLU A 52 1.42 -10.62 13.40
C GLU A 52 1.12 -9.13 13.68
N TYR A 53 -0.11 -8.68 13.44
CA TYR A 53 -0.51 -7.28 13.67
C TYR A 53 -1.03 -7.02 15.09
N LEU A 54 -1.35 -8.08 15.85
CA LEU A 54 -1.93 -7.91 17.19
C LEU A 54 -0.98 -7.24 18.18
N GLU A 55 0.34 -7.43 17.99
CA GLU A 55 1.38 -6.83 18.83
C GLU A 55 1.77 -5.41 18.41
N LYS A 56 1.27 -4.93 17.25
CA LYS A 56 1.62 -3.63 16.69
C LYS A 56 0.65 -2.53 17.13
N THR A 57 1.17 -1.33 17.31
CA THR A 57 0.34 -0.15 17.57
C THR A 57 -0.56 0.18 16.38
N TYR A 58 -1.61 0.95 16.63
CA TYR A 58 -2.50 1.42 15.59
C TYR A 58 -1.77 2.19 14.46
N ALA A 59 -0.83 3.07 14.85
CA ALA A 59 -0.03 3.84 13.91
C ALA A 59 0.88 2.95 13.03
N GLU A 60 1.52 1.95 13.63
CA GLU A 60 2.31 0.95 12.90
C GLU A 60 1.46 0.16 11.90
N ARG A 61 0.26 -0.25 12.27
CA ARG A 61 -0.66 -0.97 11.37
C ARG A 61 -1.06 -0.12 10.16
N ILE A 62 -1.31 1.18 10.37
CA ILE A 62 -1.60 2.11 9.26
C ILE A 62 -0.40 2.24 8.34
N ARG A 63 0.82 2.40 8.88
CA ARG A 63 2.04 2.49 8.06
C ARG A 63 2.22 1.23 7.21
N ILE A 64 2.14 0.05 7.82
CA ILE A 64 2.30 -1.23 7.11
C ILE A 64 1.23 -1.38 6.02
N PHE A 65 -0.03 -1.06 6.33
CA PHE A 65 -1.08 -1.06 5.32
C PHE A 65 -0.75 -0.16 4.12
N ILE A 66 -0.23 1.04 4.37
CA ILE A 66 0.18 1.99 3.33
C ILE A 66 1.32 1.42 2.47
N GLU A 67 2.32 0.78 3.09
CA GLU A 67 3.42 0.11 2.39
C GLU A 67 2.92 -1.02 1.48
N GLU A 68 2.05 -1.89 2.00
CA GLU A 68 1.48 -3.02 1.25
C GLU A 68 0.58 -2.57 0.08
N MET A 69 -0.02 -1.40 0.17
CA MET A 69 -0.85 -0.83 -0.89
C MET A 69 -0.07 -0.24 -2.06
N GLY A 70 1.26 -0.13 -1.91
CA GLY A 70 2.18 0.30 -2.96
C GLY A 70 2.38 1.80 -3.09
N THR A 71 3.12 2.19 -4.14
CA THR A 71 3.70 3.53 -4.29
C THR A 71 2.73 4.70 -4.19
N THR A 72 1.51 4.57 -4.70
CA THR A 72 0.49 5.62 -4.60
C THR A 72 0.11 5.91 -3.15
N PHE A 73 -0.09 4.87 -2.34
CA PHE A 73 -0.43 5.02 -0.93
C PHE A 73 0.77 5.47 -0.11
N ILE A 74 1.98 5.01 -0.43
CA ILE A 74 3.22 5.51 0.18
C ILE A 74 3.34 7.01 -0.03
N LYS A 75 3.08 7.50 -1.24
CA LYS A 75 3.12 8.94 -1.55
C LYS A 75 2.08 9.72 -0.74
N LEU A 76 0.88 9.18 -0.59
CA LEU A 76 -0.16 9.79 0.26
C LEU A 76 0.27 9.81 1.73
N GLY A 77 0.87 8.73 2.24
CA GLY A 77 1.42 8.66 3.59
C GLY A 77 2.55 9.66 3.83
N GLN A 78 3.45 9.82 2.87
CA GLN A 78 4.51 10.83 2.91
C GLN A 78 3.96 12.25 2.98
N ILE A 79 2.93 12.58 2.18
CA ILE A 79 2.26 13.88 2.25
C ILE A 79 1.55 14.04 3.59
N ALA A 80 0.86 13.01 4.08
CA ALA A 80 0.15 13.04 5.34
C ALA A 80 1.10 13.26 6.55
N SER A 81 2.33 12.72 6.50
CA SER A 81 3.33 12.92 7.57
C SER A 81 3.76 14.39 7.75
N THR A 82 3.58 15.22 6.73
CA THR A 82 3.87 16.66 6.83
C THR A 82 2.73 17.48 7.46
N ARG A 83 1.59 16.86 7.74
CA ARG A 83 0.37 17.51 8.22
C ARG A 83 0.14 17.28 9.73
N GLY A 84 1.07 17.81 10.55
CA GLY A 84 0.97 17.77 12.02
C GLY A 84 -0.24 18.49 12.61
N ASP A 85 -0.94 19.27 11.80
CA ASP A 85 -2.20 19.93 12.15
C ASP A 85 -3.43 19.01 12.08
N LEU A 86 -3.34 17.91 11.33
CA LEU A 86 -4.47 17.00 11.07
C LEU A 86 -4.36 15.64 11.76
N LEU A 87 -3.15 15.17 12.03
CA LEU A 87 -2.89 13.81 12.49
C LEU A 87 -2.25 13.78 13.87
N PRO A 88 -2.55 12.75 14.68
CA PRO A 88 -1.88 12.54 15.95
C PRO A 88 -0.37 12.37 15.80
N PRO A 89 0.46 12.83 16.77
CA PRO A 89 1.91 12.74 16.70
C PRO A 89 2.45 11.33 16.49
N ASP A 90 1.86 10.33 17.12
CA ASP A 90 2.26 8.93 16.98
C ASP A 90 2.11 8.43 15.54
N LEU A 91 1.02 8.83 14.89
CA LEU A 91 0.79 8.46 13.48
C LEU A 91 1.77 9.19 12.55
N ILE A 92 2.06 10.47 12.81
CA ILE A 92 3.04 11.23 12.04
C ILE A 92 4.41 10.56 12.13
N ASN A 93 4.88 10.23 13.33
CA ASN A 93 6.16 9.57 13.56
C ASN A 93 6.27 8.23 12.77
N GLU A 94 5.18 7.47 12.68
CA GLU A 94 5.17 6.25 11.87
C GLU A 94 5.18 6.55 10.36
N LEU A 95 4.39 7.52 9.91
CA LEU A 95 4.34 7.89 8.50
C LEU A 95 5.64 8.54 7.98
N GLU A 96 6.41 9.21 8.83
CA GLU A 96 7.73 9.75 8.48
C GLU A 96 8.71 8.64 8.07
N LYS A 97 8.56 7.43 8.61
CA LYS A 97 9.38 6.28 8.22
C LYS A 97 9.21 5.90 6.74
N LEU A 98 8.06 6.23 6.13
CA LEU A 98 7.83 6.04 4.71
C LEU A 98 8.73 6.89 3.80
N GLN A 99 9.38 7.93 4.36
CA GLN A 99 10.31 8.78 3.61
C GLN A 99 11.69 8.13 3.42
N SER A 100 12.08 7.25 4.34
CA SER A 100 13.44 6.71 4.39
C SER A 100 13.54 5.19 4.40
N HIS A 101 12.45 4.46 4.65
CA HIS A 101 12.47 3.02 4.92
C HIS A 101 11.47 2.21 4.08
N VAL A 102 11.22 2.63 2.85
CA VAL A 102 10.40 1.81 1.94
C VAL A 102 11.26 0.64 1.45
N SER A 103 10.82 -0.57 1.73
CA SER A 103 11.51 -1.78 1.25
C SER A 103 11.54 -1.79 -0.28
N PRO A 104 12.73 -1.95 -0.89
CA PRO A 104 12.84 -2.09 -2.33
C PRO A 104 12.19 -3.39 -2.78
N PHE A 105 11.58 -3.39 -3.95
CA PHE A 105 11.20 -4.64 -4.59
C PHE A 105 12.42 -5.29 -5.26
N PRO A 106 12.39 -6.62 -5.50
CA PRO A 106 13.55 -7.34 -6.04
C PRO A 106 14.05 -6.77 -7.36
N ALA A 107 15.37 -6.66 -7.52
CA ALA A 107 15.99 -6.17 -8.76
C ALA A 107 15.64 -7.06 -9.97
N SER A 108 15.44 -8.38 -9.76
CA SER A 108 14.94 -9.29 -10.78
C SER A 108 13.61 -8.88 -11.38
N ASP A 109 12.71 -8.40 -10.56
CA ASP A 109 11.39 -7.95 -10.99
C ASP A 109 11.47 -6.62 -11.74
N ALA A 110 12.40 -5.74 -11.31
CA ALA A 110 12.70 -4.49 -12.03
C ALA A 110 13.25 -4.77 -13.43
N ARG A 111 14.20 -5.69 -13.54
CA ARG A 111 14.78 -6.13 -14.83
C ARG A 111 13.68 -6.65 -15.76
N ALA A 112 12.89 -7.62 -15.30
CA ALA A 112 11.81 -8.20 -16.09
C ALA A 112 10.80 -7.17 -16.59
N LEU A 113 10.41 -6.20 -15.75
CA LEU A 113 9.49 -5.13 -16.13
C LEU A 113 10.08 -4.19 -17.20
N ILE A 114 11.38 -3.87 -17.09
CA ILE A 114 12.06 -3.02 -18.05
C ILE A 114 12.18 -3.73 -19.40
N GLU A 115 12.62 -4.98 -19.40
CA GLU A 115 12.76 -5.80 -20.61
C GLU A 115 11.43 -6.01 -21.32
N GLU A 116 10.35 -6.30 -20.56
CA GLU A 116 9.00 -6.39 -21.10
C GLU A 116 8.52 -5.04 -21.70
N SER A 117 8.80 -3.94 -21.01
CA SER A 117 8.33 -2.61 -21.43
C SER A 117 9.06 -2.06 -22.65
N LEU A 118 10.33 -2.38 -22.79
CA LEU A 118 11.20 -1.89 -23.86
C LEU A 118 11.43 -2.91 -24.98
N GLU A 119 10.89 -4.13 -24.81
CA GLU A 119 11.02 -5.25 -25.76
C GLU A 119 12.49 -5.53 -26.15
N SER A 120 13.41 -5.37 -25.19
CA SER A 120 14.86 -5.47 -25.39
C SER A 120 15.52 -5.98 -24.12
N ASP A 121 16.67 -6.68 -24.28
CA ASP A 121 17.46 -7.14 -23.16
C ASP A 121 18.06 -5.93 -22.40
N ILE A 122 18.10 -6.02 -21.07
CA ILE A 122 18.56 -4.89 -20.24
C ILE A 122 20.04 -4.56 -20.50
N ASP A 123 20.86 -5.57 -20.83
CA ASP A 123 22.27 -5.41 -21.11
C ASP A 123 22.52 -4.71 -22.48
N ASP A 124 21.54 -4.72 -23.37
CA ASP A 124 21.57 -3.98 -24.63
C ASP A 124 21.20 -2.48 -24.43
N ILE A 125 20.46 -2.17 -23.36
CA ILE A 125 19.93 -0.83 -23.09
C ILE A 125 20.84 -0.06 -22.14
N PHE A 126 21.32 -0.73 -21.07
CA PHE A 126 22.11 -0.10 -20.02
C PHE A 126 23.51 -0.69 -19.96
N MET A 127 24.50 0.18 -19.94
CA MET A 127 25.91 -0.24 -19.76
C MET A 127 26.14 -0.85 -18.36
N ILE A 128 25.44 -0.38 -17.35
CA ILE A 128 25.47 -0.87 -15.96
C ILE A 128 24.06 -0.78 -15.40
N PHE A 129 23.59 -1.85 -14.78
CA PHE A 129 22.35 -1.89 -14.03
C PHE A 129 22.60 -2.49 -12.64
N ASP A 130 22.64 -1.63 -11.63
CA ASP A 130 22.88 -2.05 -10.27
C ASP A 130 21.66 -2.75 -9.66
N ASP A 131 21.88 -3.88 -8.97
CA ASP A 131 20.84 -4.61 -8.25
C ASP A 131 20.38 -3.88 -6.97
N VAL A 132 21.19 -2.93 -6.48
CA VAL A 132 20.86 -2.10 -5.31
C VAL A 132 20.25 -0.80 -5.79
N PRO A 133 18.95 -0.54 -5.49
CA PRO A 133 18.31 0.70 -5.92
C PRO A 133 18.88 1.91 -5.18
N VAL A 134 19.01 3.02 -5.87
CA VAL A 134 19.41 4.32 -5.28
C VAL A 134 18.28 4.87 -4.38
N GLY A 135 17.04 4.50 -4.67
CA GLY A 135 15.88 4.85 -3.88
C GLY A 135 14.70 3.93 -4.17
N SER A 136 13.83 3.76 -3.18
CA SER A 136 12.67 2.88 -3.25
C SER A 136 11.33 3.64 -3.32
N ALA A 137 11.38 4.96 -3.37
CA ALA A 137 10.20 5.80 -3.51
C ALA A 137 9.97 6.19 -4.98
N SER A 138 8.72 6.48 -5.31
CA SER A 138 8.38 7.00 -6.64
C SER A 138 9.09 8.34 -6.88
N ILE A 139 9.78 8.44 -7.95
CA ILE A 139 10.43 9.64 -8.45
C ILE A 139 9.37 10.54 -9.10
#